data_9fcea29ffcd4372009b925231da0b334
#
_entry.id   9fcea29ffcd4372009b925231da0b334
#
_cell.length_a   1.000
_cell.length_b   1.000
_cell.length_c   1.000
_cell.angle_alpha   90.00
_cell.angle_beta   90.00
_cell.angle_gamma   90.00
#
_symmetry.space_group_name_H-M   'P 1'
#
loop_
_entity.id
_entity.type
_entity.pdbx_description
1 polymer ?
#
loop_
_entity_poly.entity_id
_entity_poly.type
_entity_poly.pdbx_seq_one_letter_code
_entity_poly.pdbx_strand_id
1 'polypeptide(L)'
;MLTGLSMQYFGTGEYPYKTTVNKKPIEGMCSLLEKEGYHTFAMHNNKSSFYDRKDVYNEMGFERFISLEYMYNVEKTSTGWAKDEILVNNIKNCLRSTEGQDFVFTISVQGHGKYPEELGACDEKIKVSYPQDPVKENQLTYYVNQLHEMDQMIHDLITALDNTGEEYVLLLYGDHLPTITFDDDQLPHSQFQTEYILVNNMNLDIPDEDIRASEVSTKIFKALNLNMGYVQRAHCLYQDNEEELDHAVTLLAYDMLFGDDYVYDGQSPVPEVGEKPMIMGLEEIGISRVSNEGDHAVVRGRNFNEYSKVYDGEDQLETLYVDRNTLMVQDQTLSDGALITVKQVDDSGHVLSS
;
A
#
# COMPACT_ATOMS: atom_id res chain seq x y z
N MET A 1 9.76 -8.59 2.56
CA MET A 1 9.91 -8.45 1.11
C MET A 1 10.59 -7.14 0.71
N LEU A 2 10.02 -5.95 0.98
CA LEU A 2 10.56 -4.65 0.51
C LEU A 2 12.02 -4.37 0.94
N THR A 3 12.42 -4.80 2.13
CA THR A 3 13.77 -4.62 2.67
C THR A 3 14.69 -5.81 2.44
N GLY A 4 14.15 -6.97 2.08
CA GLY A 4 14.89 -8.24 2.06
C GLY A 4 15.16 -8.85 3.44
N LEU A 5 14.76 -8.19 4.53
CA LEU A 5 14.95 -8.71 5.88
C LEU A 5 13.85 -9.69 6.28
N SER A 6 14.19 -10.66 7.11
CA SER A 6 13.26 -11.64 7.68
C SER A 6 12.57 -11.09 8.95
N MET A 7 11.35 -11.57 9.21
CA MET A 7 10.62 -11.28 10.45
C MET A 7 11.24 -11.94 11.70
N GLN A 8 12.15 -12.91 11.54
CA GLN A 8 12.82 -13.60 12.65
C GLN A 8 13.67 -12.68 13.55
N TYR A 9 14.01 -11.48 13.06
CA TYR A 9 14.77 -10.48 13.85
C TYR A 9 13.91 -9.66 14.81
N PHE A 10 12.62 -9.91 14.82
CA PHE A 10 11.67 -9.20 15.67
C PHE A 10 11.06 -10.16 16.70
N GLY A 11 10.67 -9.62 17.85
CA GLY A 11 10.04 -10.41 18.91
C GLY A 11 8.69 -10.98 18.51
N THR A 12 8.26 -12.07 19.17
CA THR A 12 6.94 -12.66 18.94
C THR A 12 5.84 -11.63 19.20
N GLY A 13 5.01 -11.37 18.17
CA GLY A 13 3.96 -10.36 18.23
C GLY A 13 4.46 -8.92 18.07
N GLU A 14 5.74 -8.70 17.79
CA GLU A 14 6.27 -7.41 17.46
C GLU A 14 5.91 -7.05 16.01
N TYR A 15 5.48 -5.82 15.83
CA TYR A 15 5.19 -5.26 14.50
C TYR A 15 6.32 -4.29 14.13
N PRO A 16 7.23 -4.65 13.20
CA PRO A 16 8.41 -3.83 12.86
C PRO A 16 8.08 -2.38 12.51
N TYR A 17 6.97 -2.18 11.79
CA TYR A 17 6.50 -0.85 11.40
C TYR A 17 5.98 0.01 12.56
N LYS A 18 5.72 -0.57 13.74
CA LYS A 18 5.34 0.18 14.96
C LYS A 18 6.50 0.42 15.91
N THR A 19 7.56 -0.34 15.80
CA THR A 19 8.64 -0.36 16.78
C THR A 19 9.97 0.13 16.25
N THR A 20 10.27 -0.12 15.00
CA THR A 20 11.61 0.09 14.43
C THR A 20 11.58 0.85 13.10
N VAL A 21 10.87 0.33 12.09
CA VAL A 21 10.90 0.86 10.72
C VAL A 21 10.22 2.23 10.57
N ASN A 22 9.40 2.63 11.52
CA ASN A 22 8.80 3.96 11.60
C ASN A 22 9.69 5.00 12.32
N LYS A 23 10.95 4.70 12.57
CA LYS A 23 11.86 5.55 13.37
C LYS A 23 13.23 5.78 12.72
N LYS A 24 13.56 4.97 11.74
CA LYS A 24 14.87 5.01 11.07
C LYS A 24 14.70 4.64 9.60
N PRO A 25 15.22 5.44 8.67
CA PRO A 25 15.26 5.09 7.26
C PRO A 25 15.97 3.76 7.05
N ILE A 26 15.44 2.93 6.16
CA ILE A 26 16.01 1.61 5.88
C ILE A 26 16.14 1.38 4.38
N GLU A 27 17.31 0.89 3.93
CA GLU A 27 17.48 0.50 2.53
C GLU A 27 16.54 -0.64 2.15
N GLY A 28 15.87 -0.49 1.02
CA GLY A 28 14.95 -1.47 0.48
C GLY A 28 14.71 -1.24 -0.99
N MET A 29 13.71 -1.91 -1.55
CA MET A 29 13.38 -1.80 -2.97
C MET A 29 13.19 -0.34 -3.41
N CYS A 30 12.54 0.50 -2.59
CA CYS A 30 12.29 1.90 -2.95
C CYS A 30 13.59 2.67 -3.18
N SER A 31 14.48 2.69 -2.19
CA SER A 31 15.75 3.44 -2.28
C SER A 31 16.70 2.88 -3.33
N LEU A 32 16.64 1.57 -3.61
CA LEU A 32 17.43 0.94 -4.65
C LEU A 32 16.90 1.29 -6.04
N LEU A 33 15.60 1.22 -6.24
CA LEU A 33 14.96 1.55 -7.52
C LEU A 33 15.00 3.05 -7.84
N GLU A 34 14.90 3.90 -6.82
CA GLU A 34 15.09 5.34 -7.00
C GLU A 34 16.50 5.67 -7.54
N LYS A 35 17.55 4.99 -7.05
CA LYS A 35 18.91 5.12 -7.58
C LYS A 35 19.03 4.68 -9.05
N GLU A 36 18.17 3.80 -9.52
CA GLU A 36 18.01 3.38 -10.92
C GLU A 36 17.12 4.32 -11.75
N GLY A 37 16.56 5.37 -11.13
CA GLY A 37 15.70 6.34 -11.81
C GLY A 37 14.21 6.01 -11.82
N TYR A 38 13.76 5.05 -11.02
CA TYR A 38 12.34 4.73 -10.88
C TYR A 38 11.65 5.77 -9.98
N HIS A 39 10.41 6.09 -10.31
CA HIS A 39 9.47 6.71 -9.38
C HIS A 39 8.81 5.65 -8.50
N THR A 40 8.57 5.96 -7.23
CA THR A 40 8.12 4.97 -6.26
C THR A 40 6.78 5.36 -5.63
N PHE A 41 5.80 4.47 -5.75
CA PHE A 41 4.44 4.65 -5.26
C PHE A 41 4.06 3.55 -4.28
N ALA A 42 3.55 3.94 -3.11
CA ALA A 42 2.80 3.04 -2.25
C ALA A 42 1.30 3.26 -2.48
N MET A 43 0.49 2.20 -2.40
CA MET A 43 -0.96 2.27 -2.57
C MET A 43 -1.68 1.35 -1.60
N HIS A 44 -2.80 1.81 -1.05
CA HIS A 44 -3.67 0.99 -0.23
C HIS A 44 -5.09 1.52 -0.25
N ASN A 45 -6.06 0.68 -0.61
CA ASN A 45 -7.48 1.03 -0.56
C ASN A 45 -8.07 0.97 0.87
N ASN A 46 -7.27 1.34 1.86
CA ASN A 46 -7.66 1.59 3.24
C ASN A 46 -6.97 2.86 3.74
N LYS A 47 -7.31 3.29 4.95
CA LYS A 47 -6.84 4.53 5.57
C LYS A 47 -5.32 4.59 5.70
N SER A 48 -4.78 5.78 5.53
CA SER A 48 -3.35 6.06 5.66
C SER A 48 -2.78 5.73 7.05
N SER A 49 -3.61 5.91 8.08
CA SER A 49 -3.27 5.61 9.48
C SER A 49 -3.32 4.11 9.82
N PHE A 50 -3.89 3.26 8.94
CA PHE A 50 -3.98 1.83 9.20
C PHE A 50 -2.58 1.21 9.25
N TYR A 51 -2.19 0.68 10.42
CA TYR A 51 -0.83 0.19 10.72
C TYR A 51 0.28 1.24 10.55
N ASP A 52 -0.02 2.52 10.80
CA ASP A 52 0.94 3.64 10.70
C ASP A 52 1.62 3.72 9.31
N ARG A 53 0.94 3.27 8.25
CA ARG A 53 1.53 3.11 6.90
C ARG A 53 2.10 4.39 6.32
N LYS A 54 1.48 5.53 6.60
CA LYS A 54 2.01 6.82 6.18
C LYS A 54 3.46 7.01 6.65
N ASP A 55 3.70 6.78 7.94
CA ASP A 55 5.03 6.96 8.53
C ASP A 55 5.99 5.89 8.04
N VAL A 56 5.55 4.63 7.98
CA VAL A 56 6.36 3.50 7.50
C VAL A 56 6.82 3.69 6.05
N TYR A 57 5.93 4.08 5.14
CA TYR A 57 6.31 4.27 3.74
C TYR A 57 7.19 5.49 3.55
N ASN A 58 7.00 6.52 4.36
CA ASN A 58 7.85 7.68 4.38
C ASN A 58 9.30 7.30 4.80
N GLU A 59 9.47 6.51 5.86
CA GLU A 59 10.76 5.98 6.30
C GLU A 59 11.38 4.98 5.31
N MET A 60 10.56 4.29 4.52
CA MET A 60 11.03 3.41 3.43
C MET A 60 11.44 4.16 2.17
N GLY A 61 11.22 5.47 2.09
CA GLY A 61 11.63 6.31 0.98
C GLY A 61 10.70 6.27 -0.23
N PHE A 62 9.41 5.93 -0.05
CA PHE A 62 8.44 6.11 -1.13
C PHE A 62 8.25 7.59 -1.48
N GLU A 63 8.20 7.91 -2.78
CA GLU A 63 7.92 9.27 -3.23
C GLU A 63 6.48 9.68 -2.97
N ARG A 64 5.54 8.74 -3.16
CA ARG A 64 4.09 9.01 -3.03
C ARG A 64 3.36 7.86 -2.34
N PHE A 65 2.32 8.24 -1.57
CA PHE A 65 1.37 7.27 -1.00
C PHE A 65 -0.07 7.62 -1.36
N ILE A 66 -0.75 6.72 -2.05
CA ILE A 66 -2.16 6.82 -2.42
C ILE A 66 -2.97 5.93 -1.50
N SER A 67 -3.53 6.51 -0.44
CA SER A 67 -4.43 5.85 0.48
C SER A 67 -5.89 6.08 0.12
N LEU A 68 -6.81 5.44 0.84
CA LEU A 68 -8.25 5.55 0.63
C LEU A 68 -8.73 7.00 0.58
N GLU A 69 -8.14 7.87 1.39
CA GLU A 69 -8.46 9.31 1.48
C GLU A 69 -8.18 10.07 0.17
N TYR A 70 -7.47 9.45 -0.77
CA TYR A 70 -7.14 10.01 -2.09
C TYR A 70 -7.79 9.24 -3.25
N MET A 71 -8.67 8.28 -2.94
CA MET A 71 -9.42 7.52 -3.95
C MET A 71 -10.84 8.06 -4.10
N TYR A 72 -11.39 7.98 -5.30
CA TYR A 72 -12.71 8.50 -5.63
C TYR A 72 -13.65 7.37 -6.04
N ASN A 73 -14.95 7.51 -5.73
CA ASN A 73 -15.99 6.56 -6.11
C ASN A 73 -15.72 5.14 -5.60
N VAL A 74 -15.28 5.05 -4.34
CA VAL A 74 -14.94 3.77 -3.72
C VAL A 74 -16.20 3.00 -3.36
N GLU A 75 -16.41 1.87 -4.00
CA GLU A 75 -17.43 0.90 -3.58
C GLU A 75 -16.95 0.10 -2.38
N LYS A 76 -17.89 -0.34 -1.53
CA LYS A 76 -17.59 -1.11 -0.32
C LYS A 76 -18.30 -2.46 -0.33
N THR A 77 -17.66 -3.43 0.30
CA THR A 77 -18.26 -4.73 0.60
C THR A 77 -19.35 -4.59 1.66
N SER A 78 -20.15 -5.63 1.86
CA SER A 78 -21.17 -5.68 2.92
C SER A 78 -20.57 -5.55 4.34
N THR A 79 -19.29 -5.86 4.52
CA THR A 79 -18.56 -5.69 5.77
C THR A 79 -17.83 -4.34 5.90
N GLY A 80 -17.96 -3.47 4.88
CA GLY A 80 -17.45 -2.10 4.88
C GLY A 80 -16.04 -1.90 4.34
N TRP A 81 -15.35 -2.95 3.87
CA TRP A 81 -14.07 -2.81 3.20
C TRP A 81 -14.23 -2.21 1.80
N ALA A 82 -13.27 -1.41 1.38
CA ALA A 82 -13.23 -0.92 0.00
C ALA A 82 -13.01 -2.09 -0.97
N LYS A 83 -13.72 -2.08 -2.10
CA LYS A 83 -13.51 -3.07 -3.16
C LYS A 83 -12.20 -2.82 -3.88
N ASP A 84 -11.51 -3.90 -4.27
CA ASP A 84 -10.17 -3.85 -4.87
C ASP A 84 -10.19 -3.37 -6.33
N GLU A 85 -11.33 -3.40 -7.02
CA GLU A 85 -11.48 -2.90 -8.39
C GLU A 85 -10.98 -1.45 -8.58
N ILE A 86 -11.07 -0.62 -7.52
CA ILE A 86 -10.60 0.77 -7.52
C ILE A 86 -9.08 0.87 -7.75
N LEU A 87 -8.32 -0.16 -7.38
CA LEU A 87 -6.86 -0.19 -7.49
C LEU A 87 -6.40 -0.15 -8.95
N VAL A 88 -7.12 -0.79 -9.88
CA VAL A 88 -6.75 -0.80 -11.31
C VAL A 88 -6.61 0.61 -11.88
N ASN A 89 -7.62 1.45 -11.63
CA ASN A 89 -7.59 2.83 -12.13
C ASN A 89 -6.53 3.68 -11.41
N ASN A 90 -6.33 3.47 -10.12
CA ASN A 90 -5.32 4.21 -9.36
C ASN A 90 -3.89 3.81 -9.79
N ILE A 91 -3.61 2.52 -10.03
CA ILE A 91 -2.33 2.06 -10.60
C ILE A 91 -2.09 2.69 -11.98
N LYS A 92 -3.08 2.67 -12.88
CA LYS A 92 -2.97 3.34 -14.18
C LYS A 92 -2.69 4.84 -14.05
N ASN A 93 -3.25 5.50 -13.06
CA ASN A 93 -3.01 6.92 -12.83
C ASN A 93 -1.58 7.16 -12.31
N CYS A 94 -1.03 6.27 -11.45
CA CYS A 94 0.39 6.32 -11.07
C CYS A 94 1.28 6.26 -12.31
N LEU A 95 1.12 5.21 -13.13
CA LEU A 95 1.92 4.98 -14.35
C LEU A 95 1.82 6.12 -15.39
N ARG A 96 0.77 6.93 -15.36
CA ARG A 96 0.58 8.08 -16.23
C ARG A 96 1.07 9.40 -15.65
N SER A 97 1.35 9.43 -14.35
CA SER A 97 1.70 10.67 -13.63
C SER A 97 3.18 11.03 -13.76
N THR A 98 4.00 10.14 -14.26
CA THR A 98 5.45 10.26 -14.39
C THR A 98 5.90 9.96 -15.81
N GLU A 99 7.11 10.38 -16.15
CA GLU A 99 7.84 9.94 -17.33
C GLU A 99 8.98 9.03 -16.86
N GLY A 100 9.08 7.81 -17.40
CA GLY A 100 10.14 6.87 -17.04
C GLY A 100 9.62 5.59 -16.44
N GLN A 101 10.38 5.03 -15.52
CA GLN A 101 10.09 3.74 -14.91
C GLN A 101 9.43 3.93 -13.55
N ASP A 102 8.45 3.08 -13.25
CA ASP A 102 7.66 3.17 -12.03
C ASP A 102 7.74 1.88 -11.22
N PHE A 103 7.79 2.03 -9.90
CA PHE A 103 7.59 0.96 -8.93
C PHE A 103 6.32 1.25 -8.13
N VAL A 104 5.30 0.41 -8.26
CA VAL A 104 4.03 0.57 -7.56
C VAL A 104 3.84 -0.60 -6.60
N PHE A 105 3.94 -0.34 -5.30
CA PHE A 105 3.66 -1.30 -4.24
C PHE A 105 2.23 -1.13 -3.74
N THR A 106 1.37 -2.12 -4.01
CA THR A 106 -0.06 -2.05 -3.71
C THR A 106 -0.46 -3.10 -2.69
N ILE A 107 -1.23 -2.69 -1.68
CA ILE A 107 -1.89 -3.60 -0.73
C ILE A 107 -3.39 -3.49 -0.93
N SER A 108 -4.06 -4.63 -1.14
CA SER A 108 -5.52 -4.73 -1.20
C SER A 108 -6.12 -4.99 0.18
N VAL A 109 -7.42 -4.70 0.37
CA VAL A 109 -8.11 -4.89 1.65
C VAL A 109 -9.41 -5.68 1.55
N GLN A 110 -9.97 -5.88 0.36
CA GLN A 110 -11.29 -6.48 0.19
C GLN A 110 -11.41 -7.87 0.80
N GLY A 111 -10.36 -8.69 0.67
CA GLY A 111 -10.30 -10.04 1.24
C GLY A 111 -10.03 -10.11 2.74
N HIS A 112 -9.82 -8.96 3.41
CA HIS A 112 -9.50 -8.92 4.84
C HIS A 112 -10.69 -9.30 5.72
N GLY A 113 -10.45 -10.03 6.85
CA GLY A 113 -11.48 -10.27 7.88
C GLY A 113 -12.02 -8.93 8.42
N LYS A 114 -13.20 -8.87 8.93
CA LYS A 114 -14.03 -9.90 9.57
C LYS A 114 -14.95 -10.56 8.54
N TYR A 115 -15.06 -11.89 8.62
CA TYR A 115 -15.99 -12.65 7.80
C TYR A 115 -17.33 -12.78 8.51
N PRO A 116 -18.48 -12.56 7.83
CA PRO A 116 -19.79 -12.60 8.47
C PRO A 116 -20.19 -14.03 8.85
N GLU A 117 -20.79 -14.18 10.02
CA GLU A 117 -21.36 -15.46 10.49
C GLU A 117 -22.67 -15.79 9.75
N GLU A 118 -23.37 -14.76 9.30
CA GLU A 118 -24.58 -14.86 8.48
C GLU A 118 -24.38 -14.10 7.18
N LEU A 119 -24.65 -14.76 6.06
CA LEU A 119 -24.57 -14.12 4.75
C LEU A 119 -25.70 -13.09 4.62
N GLY A 120 -25.32 -11.85 4.36
CA GLY A 120 -26.26 -10.77 4.04
C GLY A 120 -26.56 -10.70 2.56
N ALA A 121 -26.71 -9.50 2.03
CA ALA A 121 -26.96 -9.25 0.60
C ALA A 121 -25.64 -9.28 -0.20
N CYS A 122 -24.79 -10.28 0.01
CA CYS A 122 -23.63 -10.47 -0.85
C CYS A 122 -24.02 -11.22 -2.11
N ASP A 123 -23.35 -10.90 -3.21
CA ASP A 123 -23.53 -11.61 -4.48
C ASP A 123 -22.84 -12.98 -4.40
N GLU A 124 -23.63 -14.01 -4.08
CA GLU A 124 -23.15 -15.38 -3.91
C GLU A 124 -23.01 -16.07 -5.28
N LYS A 125 -21.96 -15.76 -6.03
CA LYS A 125 -21.64 -16.44 -7.29
C LYS A 125 -21.10 -17.85 -7.06
N ILE A 126 -20.32 -18.01 -5.99
CA ILE A 126 -19.68 -19.28 -5.60
C ILE A 126 -20.22 -19.67 -4.24
N LYS A 127 -20.66 -20.93 -4.10
CA LYS A 127 -21.11 -21.51 -2.83
C LYS A 127 -20.10 -22.54 -2.35
N VAL A 128 -19.72 -22.43 -1.08
CA VAL A 128 -18.91 -23.43 -0.40
C VAL A 128 -19.84 -24.33 0.42
N SER A 129 -19.58 -25.62 0.43
CA SER A 129 -20.32 -26.57 1.28
C SER A 129 -19.41 -27.02 2.43
N TYR A 130 -19.80 -26.70 3.65
CA TYR A 130 -19.13 -27.10 4.89
C TYR A 130 -20.17 -27.46 5.96
N PRO A 131 -20.95 -28.57 5.76
CA PRO A 131 -22.17 -28.85 6.51
C PRO A 131 -21.96 -29.16 8.00
N GLN A 132 -20.73 -29.44 8.43
CA GLN A 132 -20.38 -29.67 9.82
C GLN A 132 -20.31 -28.38 10.66
N ASP A 133 -20.18 -27.20 10.00
CA ASP A 133 -20.15 -25.91 10.65
C ASP A 133 -20.76 -24.83 9.74
N PRO A 134 -22.07 -24.51 9.93
CA PRO A 134 -22.78 -23.53 9.09
C PRO A 134 -22.21 -22.11 9.19
N VAL A 135 -21.60 -21.72 10.32
CA VAL A 135 -20.96 -20.41 10.47
C VAL A 135 -19.73 -20.36 9.59
N LYS A 136 -18.90 -21.38 9.66
CA LYS A 136 -17.70 -21.50 8.83
C LYS A 136 -18.05 -21.60 7.34
N GLU A 137 -19.14 -22.29 6.98
CA GLU A 137 -19.67 -22.35 5.61
C GLU A 137 -19.98 -20.95 5.07
N ASN A 138 -20.65 -20.11 5.87
CA ASN A 138 -20.96 -18.74 5.51
C ASN A 138 -19.69 -17.89 5.36
N GLN A 139 -18.76 -17.98 6.30
CA GLN A 139 -17.47 -17.27 6.25
C GLN A 139 -16.66 -17.64 5.01
N LEU A 140 -16.57 -18.95 4.71
CA LEU A 140 -15.88 -19.45 3.51
C LEU A 140 -16.58 -19.01 2.23
N THR A 141 -17.90 -19.08 2.17
CA THR A 141 -18.69 -18.61 1.03
C THR A 141 -18.45 -17.12 0.78
N TYR A 142 -18.50 -16.29 1.83
CA TYR A 142 -18.16 -14.88 1.71
C TYR A 142 -16.75 -14.67 1.18
N TYR A 143 -15.75 -15.29 1.82
CA TYR A 143 -14.34 -15.14 1.47
C TYR A 143 -14.04 -15.52 0.02
N VAL A 144 -14.54 -16.67 -0.44
CA VAL A 144 -14.35 -17.14 -1.82
C VAL A 144 -14.94 -16.17 -2.84
N ASN A 145 -16.08 -15.52 -2.52
CA ASN A 145 -16.65 -14.50 -3.41
C ASN A 145 -15.80 -13.21 -3.43
N GLN A 146 -15.15 -12.85 -2.31
CA GLN A 146 -14.17 -11.75 -2.33
C GLN A 146 -12.94 -12.10 -3.18
N LEU A 147 -12.44 -13.33 -3.09
CA LEU A 147 -11.35 -13.82 -3.95
C LEU A 147 -11.74 -13.84 -5.44
N HIS A 148 -12.99 -14.20 -5.75
CA HIS A 148 -13.47 -14.16 -7.14
C HIS A 148 -13.52 -12.73 -7.71
N GLU A 149 -13.91 -11.73 -6.90
CA GLU A 149 -13.85 -10.32 -7.32
C GLU A 149 -12.40 -9.84 -7.46
N MET A 150 -11.51 -10.28 -6.58
CA MET A 150 -10.06 -9.99 -6.67
C MET A 150 -9.44 -10.61 -7.94
N ASP A 151 -9.79 -11.84 -8.28
CA ASP A 151 -9.35 -12.50 -9.52
C ASP A 151 -9.78 -11.69 -10.77
N GLN A 152 -11.01 -11.18 -10.76
CA GLN A 152 -11.46 -10.29 -11.83
C GLN A 152 -10.66 -8.98 -11.88
N MET A 153 -10.36 -8.40 -10.73
CA MET A 153 -9.52 -7.19 -10.64
C MET A 153 -8.11 -7.45 -11.17
N ILE A 154 -7.52 -8.60 -10.86
CA ILE A 154 -6.20 -9.02 -11.38
C ILE A 154 -6.24 -9.16 -12.90
N HIS A 155 -7.29 -9.80 -13.45
CA HIS A 155 -7.49 -9.90 -14.90
C HIS A 155 -7.55 -8.51 -15.57
N ASP A 156 -8.32 -7.59 -14.97
CA ASP A 156 -8.48 -6.23 -15.48
C ASP A 156 -7.18 -5.43 -15.38
N LEU A 157 -6.39 -5.65 -14.31
CA LEU A 157 -5.07 -5.04 -14.15
C LEU A 157 -4.09 -5.53 -15.22
N ILE A 158 -3.97 -6.84 -15.41
CA ILE A 158 -3.08 -7.42 -16.44
C ILE A 158 -3.49 -6.90 -17.82
N THR A 159 -4.79 -6.92 -18.14
CA THR A 159 -5.30 -6.36 -19.40
C THR A 159 -4.96 -4.88 -19.56
N ALA A 160 -5.03 -4.10 -18.48
CA ALA A 160 -4.68 -2.69 -18.50
C ALA A 160 -3.18 -2.47 -18.72
N LEU A 161 -2.33 -3.28 -18.09
CA LEU A 161 -0.87 -3.24 -18.28
C LEU A 161 -0.48 -3.62 -19.71
N ASP A 162 -1.02 -4.71 -20.27
CA ASP A 162 -0.79 -5.14 -21.66
C ASP A 162 -1.17 -4.06 -22.66
N ASN A 163 -2.27 -3.32 -22.39
CA ASN A 163 -2.73 -2.24 -23.24
C ASN A 163 -1.86 -0.96 -23.18
N THR A 164 -0.92 -0.84 -22.24
CA THR A 164 0.07 0.24 -22.27
C THR A 164 1.08 0.05 -23.40
N GLY A 165 1.38 -1.20 -23.73
CA GLY A 165 2.44 -1.57 -24.68
C GLY A 165 3.85 -1.43 -24.08
N GLU A 166 3.96 -1.19 -22.78
CA GLU A 166 5.22 -1.07 -22.05
C GLU A 166 5.63 -2.40 -21.42
N GLU A 167 6.91 -2.52 -21.11
CA GLU A 167 7.44 -3.68 -20.39
C GLU A 167 7.09 -3.61 -18.90
N TYR A 168 6.64 -4.75 -18.33
CA TYR A 168 6.32 -4.82 -16.90
C TYR A 168 6.66 -6.17 -16.28
N VAL A 169 6.87 -6.14 -14.96
CA VAL A 169 6.87 -7.29 -14.06
C VAL A 169 5.83 -7.05 -12.98
N LEU A 170 4.86 -7.95 -12.85
CA LEU A 170 3.82 -7.93 -11.84
C LEU A 170 4.03 -9.11 -10.88
N LEU A 171 4.28 -8.81 -9.61
CA LEU A 171 4.29 -9.76 -8.51
C LEU A 171 2.99 -9.68 -7.73
N LEU A 172 2.29 -10.79 -7.63
CA LEU A 172 1.12 -11.00 -6.78
C LEU A 172 1.49 -11.99 -5.68
N TYR A 173 1.11 -11.71 -4.44
CA TYR A 173 1.37 -12.64 -3.33
C TYR A 173 0.37 -12.43 -2.19
N GLY A 174 0.08 -13.51 -1.45
CA GLY A 174 -0.62 -13.43 -0.18
C GLY A 174 0.33 -13.00 0.93
N ASP A 175 -0.06 -12.04 1.75
CA ASP A 175 0.72 -11.59 2.90
C ASP A 175 0.54 -12.53 4.11
N HIS A 176 -0.64 -13.11 4.26
CA HIS A 176 -0.99 -14.13 5.26
C HIS A 176 -2.28 -14.87 4.87
N LEU A 177 -2.57 -15.97 5.54
CA LEU A 177 -3.83 -16.69 5.40
C LEU A 177 -5.00 -15.89 6.00
N PRO A 178 -6.26 -16.15 5.56
CA PRO A 178 -7.44 -15.55 6.17
C PRO A 178 -7.59 -15.98 7.62
N THR A 179 -8.26 -15.16 8.45
CA THR A 179 -8.50 -15.46 9.87
C THR A 179 -9.58 -16.54 10.09
N ILE A 180 -10.00 -17.24 9.04
CA ILE A 180 -10.85 -18.44 9.14
C ILE A 180 -9.98 -19.58 9.63
N THR A 181 -10.30 -20.12 10.80
CA THR A 181 -9.47 -21.17 11.43
C THR A 181 -9.59 -22.50 10.69
N PHE A 182 -8.45 -23.09 10.40
CA PHE A 182 -8.32 -24.47 9.91
C PHE A 182 -7.39 -25.22 10.87
N ASP A 183 -7.63 -26.54 11.01
CA ASP A 183 -6.67 -27.42 11.67
C ASP A 183 -5.44 -27.59 10.76
N ASP A 184 -4.25 -27.76 11.33
CA ASP A 184 -3.01 -27.83 10.57
C ASP A 184 -3.01 -28.97 9.52
N ASP A 185 -3.73 -30.06 9.78
CA ASP A 185 -3.90 -31.19 8.85
C ASP A 185 -4.86 -30.89 7.68
N GLN A 186 -5.62 -29.80 7.75
CA GLN A 186 -6.50 -29.32 6.67
C GLN A 186 -5.79 -28.38 5.69
N LEU A 187 -4.59 -27.89 6.05
CA LEU A 187 -3.81 -27.01 5.21
C LEU A 187 -2.86 -27.82 4.32
N PRO A 188 -2.73 -27.49 3.02
CA PRO A 188 -1.79 -28.18 2.13
C PRO A 188 -0.33 -27.90 2.51
N HIS A 189 -0.07 -26.79 3.20
CA HIS A 189 1.24 -26.31 3.60
C HIS A 189 1.16 -25.72 5.01
N SER A 190 2.28 -25.16 5.50
CA SER A 190 2.33 -24.46 6.77
C SER A 190 1.38 -23.26 6.79
N GLN A 191 0.78 -22.96 7.95
CA GLN A 191 -0.02 -21.76 8.15
C GLN A 191 0.73 -20.42 7.89
N PHE A 192 2.06 -20.48 7.76
CA PHE A 192 2.92 -19.34 7.44
C PHE A 192 3.34 -19.29 5.97
N GLN A 193 2.84 -20.19 5.15
CA GLN A 193 3.14 -20.26 3.72
C GLN A 193 1.95 -19.74 2.91
N THR A 194 2.24 -18.86 1.96
CA THR A 194 1.28 -18.32 1.00
C THR A 194 1.81 -18.48 -0.42
N GLU A 195 0.92 -18.36 -1.39
CA GLU A 195 1.28 -18.45 -2.80
C GLU A 195 1.78 -17.09 -3.32
N TYR A 196 2.64 -17.14 -4.33
CA TYR A 196 2.97 -15.98 -5.15
C TYR A 196 2.88 -16.32 -6.64
N ILE A 197 2.58 -15.31 -7.45
CA ILE A 197 2.51 -15.39 -8.90
C ILE A 197 3.33 -14.24 -9.48
N LEU A 198 4.19 -14.55 -10.44
CA LEU A 198 5.01 -13.57 -11.13
C LEU A 198 4.65 -13.55 -12.61
N VAL A 199 4.14 -12.42 -13.10
CA VAL A 199 3.74 -12.21 -14.48
C VAL A 199 4.66 -11.17 -15.11
N ASN A 200 5.12 -11.40 -16.35
CA ASN A 200 5.87 -10.40 -17.10
C ASN A 200 5.60 -10.55 -18.61
N ASN A 201 5.76 -9.46 -19.36
CA ASN A 201 5.69 -9.46 -20.81
C ASN A 201 7.07 -9.33 -21.50
N MET A 202 8.15 -9.40 -20.71
CA MET A 202 9.54 -9.24 -21.14
C MET A 202 10.20 -10.56 -21.54
N ASN A 203 9.48 -11.69 -21.44
CA ASN A 203 10.01 -13.05 -21.59
C ASN A 203 11.17 -13.38 -20.62
N LEU A 204 11.12 -12.84 -19.40
CA LEU A 204 12.06 -13.19 -18.35
C LEU A 204 11.83 -14.64 -17.93
N ASP A 205 12.90 -15.41 -17.91
CA ASP A 205 12.89 -16.78 -17.37
C ASP A 205 13.15 -16.71 -15.85
N ILE A 206 12.06 -16.67 -15.07
CA ILE A 206 12.12 -16.66 -13.62
C ILE A 206 11.55 -18.00 -13.13
N PRO A 207 12.37 -18.91 -12.58
CA PRO A 207 11.93 -20.22 -12.18
C PRO A 207 10.84 -20.18 -11.09
N ASP A 208 9.86 -21.08 -11.21
CA ASP A 208 8.92 -21.38 -10.13
C ASP A 208 9.62 -22.20 -9.06
N GLU A 209 9.65 -21.69 -7.84
CA GLU A 209 10.30 -22.35 -6.70
C GLU A 209 9.72 -21.87 -5.37
N ASP A 210 9.79 -22.71 -4.35
CA ASP A 210 9.55 -22.28 -2.99
C ASP A 210 10.65 -21.32 -2.55
N ILE A 211 10.26 -20.14 -2.05
CA ILE A 211 11.19 -19.07 -1.72
C ILE A 211 10.75 -18.35 -0.44
N ARG A 212 11.68 -17.88 0.35
CA ARG A 212 11.37 -17.01 1.49
C ARG A 212 10.88 -15.64 0.99
N ALA A 213 9.84 -15.10 1.61
CA ALA A 213 9.31 -13.77 1.26
C ALA A 213 10.39 -12.66 1.29
N SER A 214 11.43 -12.80 2.12
CA SER A 214 12.58 -11.90 2.16
C SER A 214 13.45 -11.94 0.90
N GLU A 215 13.46 -13.04 0.16
CA GLU A 215 14.33 -13.24 -1.00
C GLU A 215 13.66 -12.90 -2.34
N VAL A 216 12.34 -12.70 -2.35
CA VAL A 216 11.57 -12.43 -3.58
C VAL A 216 12.07 -11.19 -4.31
N SER A 217 12.38 -10.11 -3.59
CA SER A 217 12.95 -8.90 -4.21
C SER A 217 14.30 -9.17 -4.88
N THR A 218 15.15 -9.99 -4.26
CA THR A 218 16.45 -10.41 -4.83
C THR A 218 16.26 -11.15 -6.14
N LYS A 219 15.29 -12.06 -6.21
CA LYS A 219 14.94 -12.81 -7.43
C LYS A 219 14.56 -11.88 -8.58
N ILE A 220 13.72 -10.88 -8.31
CA ILE A 220 13.28 -9.88 -9.30
C ILE A 220 14.47 -9.01 -9.74
N PHE A 221 15.24 -8.48 -8.79
CA PHE A 221 16.41 -7.64 -9.09
C PHE A 221 17.43 -8.38 -9.96
N LYS A 222 17.67 -9.66 -9.67
CA LYS A 222 18.55 -10.53 -10.45
C LYS A 222 18.04 -10.71 -11.89
N ALA A 223 16.74 -10.98 -12.05
CA ALA A 223 16.13 -11.19 -13.36
C ALA A 223 16.15 -9.93 -14.23
N LEU A 224 15.95 -8.76 -13.61
CA LEU A 224 15.99 -7.45 -14.27
C LEU A 224 17.40 -6.86 -14.39
N ASN A 225 18.43 -7.53 -13.88
CA ASN A 225 19.82 -7.05 -13.83
C ASN A 225 19.96 -5.66 -13.18
N LEU A 226 19.21 -5.42 -12.11
CA LEU A 226 19.24 -4.19 -11.33
C LEU A 226 20.36 -4.21 -10.28
N ASN A 227 20.83 -3.03 -9.87
CA ASN A 227 21.79 -2.92 -8.80
C ASN A 227 21.17 -3.35 -7.46
N MET A 228 21.87 -4.18 -6.73
CA MET A 228 21.44 -4.78 -5.46
C MET A 228 22.07 -4.08 -4.28
N GLY A 229 21.27 -3.90 -3.22
CA GLY A 229 21.76 -3.51 -1.90
C GLY A 229 22.51 -4.63 -1.18
N TYR A 230 22.95 -4.38 0.04
CA TYR A 230 23.76 -5.34 0.79
C TYR A 230 22.98 -6.61 1.15
N VAL A 231 21.71 -6.50 1.51
CA VAL A 231 20.87 -7.65 1.85
C VAL A 231 20.68 -8.56 0.63
N GLN A 232 20.33 -7.99 -0.54
CA GLN A 232 20.16 -8.76 -1.77
C GLN A 232 21.46 -9.43 -2.23
N ARG A 233 22.60 -8.74 -2.05
CA ARG A 233 23.92 -9.34 -2.34
C ARG A 233 24.24 -10.49 -1.39
N ALA A 234 23.89 -10.40 -0.10
CA ALA A 234 24.05 -11.51 0.84
C ALA A 234 23.18 -12.71 0.43
N HIS A 235 21.92 -12.50 0.02
CA HIS A 235 21.07 -13.55 -0.54
C HIS A 235 21.72 -14.27 -1.73
N CYS A 236 22.31 -13.52 -2.65
CA CYS A 236 23.01 -14.11 -3.81
C CYS A 236 24.30 -14.84 -3.43
N LEU A 237 25.09 -14.28 -2.50
CA LEU A 237 26.40 -14.80 -2.13
C LEU A 237 26.29 -16.11 -1.36
N TYR A 238 25.30 -16.22 -0.50
CA TYR A 238 25.12 -17.36 0.41
C TYR A 238 23.91 -18.24 0.04
N GLN A 239 23.40 -18.15 -1.20
CA GLN A 239 22.20 -18.88 -1.66
C GLN A 239 22.26 -20.40 -1.41
N ASP A 240 23.45 -21.00 -1.43
CA ASP A 240 23.67 -22.44 -1.25
C ASP A 240 24.07 -22.81 0.20
N ASN A 241 24.07 -21.86 1.12
CA ASN A 241 24.44 -22.07 2.52
C ASN A 241 23.54 -21.28 3.47
N GLU A 242 22.47 -21.92 3.91
CA GLU A 242 21.44 -21.32 4.76
C GLU A 242 21.98 -20.75 6.08
N GLU A 243 22.93 -21.45 6.73
CA GLU A 243 23.52 -20.99 8.00
C GLU A 243 24.33 -19.70 7.82
N GLU A 244 25.15 -19.63 6.79
CA GLU A 244 25.93 -18.42 6.47
C GLU A 244 25.02 -17.28 6.02
N LEU A 245 23.95 -17.57 5.27
CA LEU A 245 22.96 -16.57 4.87
C LEU A 245 22.28 -15.96 6.10
N ASP A 246 21.76 -16.80 6.98
CA ASP A 246 21.07 -16.35 8.19
C ASP A 246 22.02 -15.54 9.10
N HIS A 247 23.29 -15.97 9.20
CA HIS A 247 24.29 -15.21 9.95
C HIS A 247 24.58 -13.83 9.32
N ALA A 248 24.83 -13.78 8.01
CA ALA A 248 25.11 -12.54 7.30
C ALA A 248 23.94 -11.55 7.37
N VAL A 249 22.72 -12.02 7.10
CA VAL A 249 21.52 -11.18 7.12
C VAL A 249 21.19 -10.74 8.55
N THR A 250 21.46 -11.57 9.57
CA THR A 250 21.32 -11.16 10.99
C THR A 250 22.24 -10.00 11.33
N LEU A 251 23.51 -10.02 10.92
CA LEU A 251 24.45 -8.94 11.18
C LEU A 251 24.04 -7.66 10.45
N LEU A 252 23.62 -7.76 9.17
CA LEU A 252 23.12 -6.64 8.40
C LEU A 252 21.85 -6.04 9.03
N ALA A 253 20.90 -6.89 9.41
CA ALA A 253 19.65 -6.44 10.05
C ALA A 253 19.93 -5.72 11.38
N TYR A 254 20.86 -6.25 12.20
CA TYR A 254 21.21 -5.60 13.45
C TYR A 254 21.82 -4.22 13.22
N ASP A 255 22.77 -4.09 12.29
CA ASP A 255 23.41 -2.82 11.99
C ASP A 255 22.44 -1.80 11.39
N MET A 256 21.64 -2.21 10.42
CA MET A 256 20.66 -1.35 9.75
C MET A 256 19.51 -0.89 10.67
N LEU A 257 19.03 -1.77 11.57
CA LEU A 257 17.86 -1.47 12.41
C LEU A 257 18.23 -0.84 13.75
N PHE A 258 19.36 -1.24 14.34
CA PHE A 258 19.73 -0.91 15.72
C PHE A 258 21.15 -0.37 15.87
N GLY A 259 21.99 -0.53 14.84
CA GLY A 259 23.40 -0.08 14.84
C GLY A 259 23.57 1.32 14.28
N ASP A 260 24.82 1.63 13.98
CA ASP A 260 25.28 2.94 13.48
C ASP A 260 25.55 2.94 11.97
N ASP A 261 24.89 2.04 11.21
CA ASP A 261 25.02 1.93 9.74
C ASP A 261 26.46 1.66 9.26
N TYR A 262 27.23 0.86 10.00
CA TYR A 262 28.63 0.53 9.64
C TYR A 262 28.75 -0.07 8.24
N VAL A 263 27.73 -0.83 7.79
CA VAL A 263 27.68 -1.38 6.44
C VAL A 263 27.69 -0.30 5.36
N TYR A 264 27.31 0.93 5.71
CA TYR A 264 27.28 2.12 4.85
C TYR A 264 28.31 3.18 5.29
N ASP A 265 29.38 2.78 5.96
CA ASP A 265 30.41 3.70 6.51
C ASP A 265 29.82 4.77 7.46
N GLY A 266 28.75 4.44 8.17
CA GLY A 266 28.06 5.33 9.11
C GLY A 266 27.16 6.38 8.44
N GLN A 267 26.80 6.20 7.18
CA GLN A 267 25.90 7.09 6.44
C GLN A 267 24.78 6.27 5.79
N SER A 268 23.55 6.41 6.30
CA SER A 268 22.42 5.73 5.67
C SER A 268 22.33 6.06 4.18
N PRO A 269 22.11 5.07 3.31
CA PRO A 269 21.90 5.31 1.87
C PRO A 269 20.51 5.87 1.55
N VAL A 270 19.64 5.96 2.55
CA VAL A 270 18.29 6.50 2.46
C VAL A 270 18.28 7.87 3.13
N PRO A 271 17.80 8.94 2.46
CA PRO A 271 17.69 10.27 3.05
C PRO A 271 16.84 10.25 4.32
N GLU A 272 17.14 11.12 5.28
CA GLU A 272 16.23 11.32 6.41
C GLU A 272 14.89 11.89 5.92
N VAL A 273 13.79 11.49 6.57
CA VAL A 273 12.42 11.87 6.21
C VAL A 273 12.24 13.37 6.02
N GLY A 274 12.94 14.21 6.78
CA GLY A 274 12.86 15.66 6.67
C GLY A 274 13.45 16.25 5.38
N GLU A 275 14.32 15.52 4.69
CA GLU A 275 15.01 16.00 3.48
C GLU A 275 14.16 15.79 2.21
N LYS A 276 13.39 14.68 2.15
CA LYS A 276 12.51 14.37 1.03
C LYS A 276 11.20 13.75 1.57
N PRO A 277 10.25 14.56 2.05
CA PRO A 277 9.01 14.05 2.59
C PRO A 277 8.16 13.40 1.50
N MET A 278 7.56 12.25 1.82
CA MET A 278 6.62 11.55 0.95
C MET A 278 5.37 12.41 0.67
N ILE A 279 4.95 12.47 -0.58
CA ILE A 279 3.76 13.19 -1.01
C ILE A 279 2.53 12.28 -0.87
N MET A 280 1.48 12.79 -0.24
CA MET A 280 0.21 12.09 -0.15
C MET A 280 -0.65 12.35 -1.40
N GLY A 281 -1.13 11.27 -2.03
CA GLY A 281 -1.93 11.35 -3.27
C GLY A 281 -1.10 11.58 -4.53
N LEU A 282 -1.79 11.65 -5.67
CA LEU A 282 -1.18 11.91 -6.98
C LEU A 282 -1.29 13.37 -7.40
N GLU A 283 -2.39 14.00 -7.04
CA GLU A 283 -2.76 15.33 -7.52
C GLU A 283 -2.85 16.31 -6.34
N GLU A 284 -2.30 17.50 -6.51
CA GLU A 284 -2.40 18.56 -5.51
C GLU A 284 -3.82 19.15 -5.46
N ILE A 285 -4.30 19.39 -4.26
CA ILE A 285 -5.51 20.15 -4.01
C ILE A 285 -5.24 21.63 -4.37
N GLY A 286 -6.20 22.27 -5.02
CA GLY A 286 -6.05 23.68 -5.35
C GLY A 286 -7.36 24.45 -5.24
N ILE A 287 -7.30 25.64 -4.65
CA ILE A 287 -8.41 26.60 -4.62
C ILE A 287 -8.30 27.53 -5.83
N SER A 288 -9.39 27.70 -6.56
CA SER A 288 -9.48 28.67 -7.66
C SER A 288 -10.31 29.89 -7.31
N ARG A 289 -11.34 29.74 -6.46
CA ARG A 289 -12.26 30.80 -6.08
C ARG A 289 -12.96 30.47 -4.75
N VAL A 290 -13.18 31.53 -3.97
CA VAL A 290 -14.04 31.50 -2.78
C VAL A 290 -15.13 32.55 -2.96
N SER A 291 -16.38 32.23 -2.63
CA SER A 291 -17.52 33.14 -2.72
C SER A 291 -18.54 32.85 -1.62
N ASN A 292 -19.20 33.92 -1.12
CA ASN A 292 -20.36 33.75 -0.25
C ASN A 292 -21.64 33.71 -1.11
N GLU A 293 -22.47 32.67 -0.88
CA GLU A 293 -23.73 32.44 -1.59
C GLU A 293 -24.86 32.25 -0.57
N GLY A 294 -25.55 33.37 -0.25
CA GLY A 294 -26.56 33.38 0.79
C GLY A 294 -25.97 33.32 2.19
N ASP A 295 -26.30 32.28 2.95
CA ASP A 295 -25.86 32.02 4.32
C ASP A 295 -24.64 31.07 4.44
N HIS A 296 -24.10 30.66 3.31
CA HIS A 296 -22.97 29.73 3.26
C HIS A 296 -21.85 30.22 2.34
N ALA A 297 -20.66 29.69 2.49
CA ALA A 297 -19.55 29.95 1.56
C ALA A 297 -19.32 28.75 0.63
N VAL A 298 -18.89 29.02 -0.59
CA VAL A 298 -18.54 28.03 -1.61
C VAL A 298 -17.07 28.20 -1.98
N VAL A 299 -16.32 27.14 -1.84
CA VAL A 299 -14.91 27.03 -2.25
C VAL A 299 -14.85 26.20 -3.52
N ARG A 300 -14.44 26.83 -4.62
CA ARG A 300 -14.23 26.18 -5.90
C ARG A 300 -12.74 25.92 -6.13
N GLY A 301 -12.45 24.75 -6.72
CA GLY A 301 -11.06 24.35 -6.89
C GLY A 301 -10.91 23.10 -7.71
N ARG A 302 -9.95 22.25 -7.33
CA ARG A 302 -9.67 20.98 -7.97
C ARG A 302 -9.23 19.94 -6.95
N ASN A 303 -9.48 18.67 -7.29
CA ASN A 303 -9.04 17.48 -6.57
C ASN A 303 -9.59 17.36 -5.14
N PHE A 304 -10.76 17.94 -4.89
CA PHE A 304 -11.47 17.77 -3.63
C PHE A 304 -12.10 16.38 -3.52
N ASN A 305 -12.23 15.88 -2.29
CA ASN A 305 -12.98 14.67 -1.96
C ASN A 305 -13.62 14.79 -0.57
N GLU A 306 -14.23 13.74 -0.08
CA GLU A 306 -14.95 13.71 1.21
C GLU A 306 -14.06 14.05 2.43
N TYR A 307 -12.76 13.84 2.29
CA TYR A 307 -11.75 14.11 3.31
C TYR A 307 -11.18 15.54 3.21
N SER A 308 -11.57 16.33 2.19
CA SER A 308 -11.16 17.72 2.05
C SER A 308 -11.94 18.60 3.01
N LYS A 309 -11.22 19.38 3.82
CA LYS A 309 -11.81 20.33 4.80
C LYS A 309 -11.28 21.73 4.55
N VAL A 310 -12.19 22.70 4.68
CA VAL A 310 -11.88 24.12 4.56
C VAL A 310 -11.43 24.66 5.92
N TYR A 311 -10.41 25.49 5.92
CA TYR A 311 -9.87 26.15 7.10
C TYR A 311 -9.83 27.67 6.87
N ASP A 312 -10.10 28.45 7.93
CA ASP A 312 -9.79 29.88 8.02
C ASP A 312 -8.63 30.05 9.02
N GLY A 313 -7.42 30.25 8.51
CA GLY A 313 -6.21 30.14 9.31
C GLY A 313 -6.03 28.73 9.85
N GLU A 314 -6.07 28.59 11.19
CA GLU A 314 -5.95 27.28 11.85
C GLU A 314 -7.32 26.64 12.19
N ASP A 315 -8.42 27.37 12.04
CA ASP A 315 -9.74 26.90 12.42
C ASP A 315 -10.38 26.08 11.29
N GLN A 316 -10.68 24.81 11.55
CA GLN A 316 -11.42 23.96 10.65
C GLN A 316 -12.89 24.38 10.60
N LEU A 317 -13.42 24.60 9.40
CA LEU A 317 -14.81 24.95 9.18
C LEU A 317 -15.66 23.72 8.85
N GLU A 318 -16.95 23.76 9.17
CA GLU A 318 -17.86 22.67 8.82
C GLU A 318 -18.01 22.59 7.30
N THR A 319 -17.40 21.58 6.72
CA THR A 319 -17.24 21.45 5.28
C THR A 319 -18.07 20.29 4.73
N LEU A 320 -18.91 20.57 3.75
CA LEU A 320 -19.63 19.60 2.95
C LEU A 320 -18.91 19.43 1.61
N TYR A 321 -18.56 18.20 1.27
CA TYR A 321 -18.09 17.82 -0.06
C TYR A 321 -19.27 17.78 -1.03
N VAL A 322 -19.21 18.55 -2.11
CA VAL A 322 -20.24 18.58 -3.16
C VAL A 322 -19.79 17.76 -4.36
N ASP A 323 -18.60 18.08 -4.89
CA ASP A 323 -17.95 17.37 -5.99
C ASP A 323 -16.44 17.67 -6.01
N ARG A 324 -15.69 17.06 -6.96
CA ARG A 324 -14.22 17.24 -7.08
C ARG A 324 -13.75 18.69 -7.23
N ASN A 325 -14.66 19.60 -7.53
CA ASN A 325 -14.35 21.00 -7.78
C ASN A 325 -15.03 21.95 -6.79
N THR A 326 -15.86 21.43 -5.89
CA THR A 326 -16.72 22.26 -5.04
C THR A 326 -16.80 21.71 -3.62
N LEU A 327 -16.45 22.56 -2.65
CA LEU A 327 -16.74 22.38 -1.24
C LEU A 327 -17.69 23.49 -0.79
N MET A 328 -18.55 23.21 0.18
CA MET A 328 -19.44 24.17 0.82
C MET A 328 -19.11 24.27 2.31
N VAL A 329 -18.97 25.51 2.82
CA VAL A 329 -18.91 25.76 4.26
C VAL A 329 -20.32 26.03 4.72
N GLN A 330 -20.84 25.15 5.61
CA GLN A 330 -22.23 25.18 6.03
C GLN A 330 -22.48 26.31 7.06
N ASP A 331 -23.66 26.95 6.98
CA ASP A 331 -24.18 27.90 7.95
C ASP A 331 -23.22 29.05 8.32
N GLN A 332 -22.26 29.35 7.45
CA GLN A 332 -21.25 30.38 7.66
C GLN A 332 -20.80 31.02 6.36
N THR A 333 -20.73 32.38 6.39
CA THR A 333 -20.05 33.17 5.36
C THR A 333 -18.65 33.53 5.81
N LEU A 334 -17.75 33.67 4.85
CA LEU A 334 -16.35 34.02 5.11
C LEU A 334 -16.17 35.54 5.07
N SER A 335 -15.34 36.06 5.96
CA SER A 335 -15.02 37.50 6.04
C SER A 335 -14.10 37.91 4.88
N ASP A 336 -14.17 39.18 4.48
CA ASP A 336 -13.21 39.78 3.55
C ASP A 336 -11.80 39.70 4.16
N GLY A 337 -10.87 39.09 3.43
CA GLY A 337 -9.49 38.91 3.88
C GLY A 337 -9.25 37.60 4.72
N ALA A 338 -10.24 36.72 4.84
CA ALA A 338 -10.05 35.40 5.44
C ALA A 338 -8.94 34.60 4.73
N LEU A 339 -8.09 33.95 5.49
CA LEU A 339 -7.00 33.10 4.96
C LEU A 339 -7.51 31.66 4.75
N ILE A 340 -8.15 31.45 3.62
CA ILE A 340 -8.77 30.15 3.32
C ILE A 340 -7.76 29.18 2.75
N THR A 341 -7.66 28.01 3.38
CA THR A 341 -6.92 26.84 2.90
C THR A 341 -7.85 25.62 2.84
N VAL A 342 -7.50 24.66 2.02
CA VAL A 342 -8.12 23.34 2.01
C VAL A 342 -7.06 22.33 2.41
N LYS A 343 -7.34 21.55 3.43
CA LYS A 343 -6.46 20.46 3.88
C LYS A 343 -7.17 19.13 3.69
N GLN A 344 -6.41 18.13 3.28
CA GLN A 344 -6.86 16.75 3.30
C GLN A 344 -6.62 16.21 4.70
N VAL A 345 -7.64 15.63 5.32
CA VAL A 345 -7.53 15.09 6.68
C VAL A 345 -7.91 13.61 6.72
N ASP A 346 -7.43 12.90 7.73
CA ASP A 346 -7.93 11.56 8.04
C ASP A 346 -9.23 11.64 8.88
N ASP A 347 -9.81 10.48 9.18
CA ASP A 347 -11.03 10.40 10.02
C ASP A 347 -10.84 10.90 11.46
N SER A 348 -9.60 11.03 11.91
CA SER A 348 -9.26 11.57 13.24
C SER A 348 -8.98 13.09 13.20
N GLY A 349 -9.03 13.70 12.01
CA GLY A 349 -8.76 15.10 11.78
C GLY A 349 -7.29 15.47 11.64
N HIS A 350 -6.38 14.48 11.54
CA HIS A 350 -4.97 14.78 11.27
C HIS A 350 -4.79 15.20 9.82
N VAL A 351 -4.01 16.26 9.62
CA VAL A 351 -3.71 16.75 8.27
C VAL A 351 -2.75 15.79 7.56
N LEU A 352 -3.17 15.35 6.39
CA LEU A 352 -2.40 14.49 5.49
C LEU A 352 -1.64 15.33 4.44
N SER A 353 -2.30 16.32 3.87
CA SER A 353 -1.74 17.30 2.90
C SER A 353 -2.57 18.60 2.88
N SER A 354 -2.01 19.65 2.32
CA SER A 354 -2.66 20.96 2.22
C SER A 354 -2.27 21.70 0.93
#